data_87481136939ebb099910a2e06bbd0a05
#
_entry.id   87481136939ebb099910a2e06bbd0a05
#
_cell.length_a   1.000
_cell.length_b   1.000
_cell.length_c   1.000
_cell.angle_alpha   90.00
_cell.angle_beta   90.00
_cell.angle_gamma   90.00
#
_symmetry.space_group_name_H-M   'P 1'
#
loop_
_entity.id
_entity.type
_entity.pdbx_description
1 polymer ?
#
loop_
_entity_poly.entity_id
_entity_poly.type
_entity_poly.pdbx_seq_one_letter_code
_entity_poly.pdbx_strand_id
1 'polypeptide(L)'
;MLNIEEELQAEAQAFDERITERLEKGFVPDLRRAIKTEYFYKSFWRDPQFIELYLGEQVTNFLDILHTHCGSGLRILDIGCGAGYMSLELARNGYHVTAIDISNESIQIANHMLEENPYKDGFGSLQYKVLPFEKINELEGEFDVIHFSVALHHMMDVDTVVQKCHDLLPEGGHLFVHEPCHERFLNKDAAQVALIRGLLSITGHWFETEGFDDMYTDVAKLNEYINDTRIEYFLERDKSEPDGQSPHDLEASGEEMLESMRKRFAEIEYRKSTSFIYRLLGGLRGDDEVIRKLADFIATYDKTAVKYGYIHENFFYFLGKKLNNSVK
;
A
#
# COMPACT_ATOMS: atom_id res chain seq x y z
N MET A 1 3.11 -9.13 28.99
CA MET A 1 2.19 -8.63 27.95
C MET A 1 2.02 -7.15 28.21
N LEU A 2 2.37 -6.32 27.27
CA LEU A 2 2.05 -4.88 27.30
C LEU A 2 0.52 -4.75 27.32
N ASN A 3 -0.01 -3.65 27.81
CA ASN A 3 -1.43 -3.39 27.65
C ASN A 3 -1.68 -2.80 26.24
N ILE A 4 -2.90 -2.83 25.75
CA ILE A 4 -3.27 -2.34 24.40
C ILE A 4 -2.81 -0.90 24.16
N GLU A 5 -2.86 -0.03 25.17
CA GLU A 5 -2.40 1.36 25.04
C GLU A 5 -0.88 1.45 24.84
N GLU A 6 -0.10 0.61 25.51
CA GLU A 6 1.36 0.58 25.35
C GLU A 6 1.76 0.02 23.98
N GLU A 7 1.03 -0.97 23.46
CA GLU A 7 1.23 -1.53 22.11
C GLU A 7 0.90 -0.51 21.03
N LEU A 8 -0.25 0.17 21.12
CA LEU A 8 -0.62 1.25 20.19
C LEU A 8 0.35 2.43 20.23
N GLN A 9 0.87 2.76 21.42
CA GLN A 9 1.88 3.82 21.55
C GLN A 9 3.20 3.44 20.88
N ALA A 10 3.64 2.19 21.02
CA ALA A 10 4.85 1.70 20.37
C ALA A 10 4.70 1.70 18.83
N GLU A 11 3.54 1.30 18.34
CA GLU A 11 3.18 1.35 16.91
C GLU A 11 3.22 2.79 16.38
N ALA A 12 2.54 3.71 17.05
CA ALA A 12 2.54 5.13 16.69
C ALA A 12 3.94 5.73 16.65
N GLN A 13 4.77 5.41 17.66
CA GLN A 13 6.15 5.91 17.72
C GLN A 13 7.00 5.39 16.56
N ALA A 14 6.86 4.12 16.18
CA ALA A 14 7.61 3.55 15.06
C ALA A 14 7.29 4.28 13.74
N PHE A 15 6.01 4.61 13.50
CA PHE A 15 5.61 5.39 12.33
C PHE A 15 6.06 6.85 12.41
N ASP A 16 5.98 7.51 13.57
CA ASP A 16 6.46 8.89 13.78
C ASP A 16 7.95 9.02 13.47
N GLU A 17 8.78 8.11 13.97
CA GLU A 17 10.22 8.11 13.72
C GLU A 17 10.54 7.95 12.23
N ARG A 18 9.89 7.00 11.56
CA ARG A 18 10.11 6.74 10.13
C ARG A 18 9.69 7.90 9.24
N ILE A 19 8.53 8.48 9.50
CA ILE A 19 8.04 9.57 8.65
C ILE A 19 8.88 10.83 8.85
N THR A 20 9.32 11.12 10.07
CA THR A 20 10.20 12.25 10.38
C THR A 20 11.52 12.12 9.64
N GLU A 21 12.18 10.97 9.69
CA GLU A 21 13.41 10.70 8.93
C GLU A 21 13.23 10.93 7.44
N ARG A 22 12.15 10.42 6.86
CA ARG A 22 11.85 10.56 5.43
C ARG A 22 11.67 12.02 5.00
N LEU A 23 10.99 12.83 5.84
CA LEU A 23 10.82 14.26 5.60
C LEU A 23 12.13 15.02 5.58
N GLU A 24 13.00 14.79 6.58
CA GLU A 24 14.30 15.42 6.65
C GLU A 24 15.16 15.13 5.40
N LYS A 25 14.85 14.03 4.70
CA LYS A 25 15.52 13.59 3.48
C LYS A 25 14.79 14.00 2.19
N GLY A 26 13.78 14.86 2.30
CA GLY A 26 13.07 15.42 1.14
C GLY A 26 11.88 14.60 0.65
N PHE A 27 11.30 13.74 1.50
CA PHE A 27 10.05 13.04 1.17
C PHE A 27 8.89 14.02 1.01
N VAL A 28 8.14 13.90 -0.08
CA VAL A 28 6.92 14.67 -0.34
C VAL A 28 5.77 13.68 -0.57
N PRO A 29 4.88 13.47 0.42
CA PRO A 29 3.75 12.55 0.30
C PRO A 29 2.58 13.17 -0.48
N ASP A 30 2.87 13.70 -1.64
CA ASP A 30 1.90 14.23 -2.60
C ASP A 30 2.30 13.70 -3.99
N LEU A 31 1.48 12.83 -4.57
CA LEU A 31 1.80 12.14 -5.82
C LEU A 31 2.04 13.10 -6.98
N ARG A 32 1.35 14.27 -6.98
CA ARG A 32 1.46 15.28 -8.04
C ARG A 32 2.62 16.25 -7.83
N ARG A 33 3.23 16.27 -6.65
CA ARG A 33 4.29 17.20 -6.25
C ARG A 33 5.59 16.49 -5.87
N ALA A 34 5.61 15.17 -5.93
CA ALA A 34 6.80 14.37 -5.63
C ALA A 34 7.97 14.78 -6.52
N ILE A 35 9.17 14.77 -5.95
CA ILE A 35 10.42 15.14 -6.62
C ILE A 35 11.40 13.96 -6.61
N LYS A 36 12.39 14.00 -7.51
CA LYS A 36 13.50 13.03 -7.44
C LYS A 36 14.30 13.22 -6.15
N THR A 37 14.61 12.12 -5.45
CA THR A 37 15.44 12.12 -4.25
C THR A 37 16.41 10.95 -4.23
N GLU A 38 17.65 11.20 -3.81
CA GLU A 38 18.68 10.17 -3.69
C GLU A 38 18.53 9.34 -2.42
N TYR A 39 17.87 9.86 -1.39
CA TYR A 39 17.63 9.13 -0.15
C TYR A 39 16.89 7.81 -0.39
N PHE A 40 15.89 7.82 -1.25
CA PHE A 40 15.10 6.64 -1.59
C PHE A 40 15.75 5.77 -2.68
N TYR A 41 17.05 5.60 -2.67
CA TYR A 41 17.82 4.96 -3.74
C TYR A 41 17.37 3.52 -4.08
N LYS A 42 16.65 2.85 -3.20
CA LYS A 42 16.05 1.51 -3.41
C LYS A 42 14.54 1.55 -3.59
N SER A 43 13.88 2.67 -3.25
CA SER A 43 12.43 2.78 -3.23
C SER A 43 11.88 3.43 -4.50
N PHE A 44 10.66 3.09 -4.90
CA PHE A 44 9.92 3.79 -5.95
C PHE A 44 9.69 5.27 -5.63
N TRP A 45 9.72 5.68 -4.37
CA TRP A 45 9.62 7.09 -3.95
C TRP A 45 10.78 7.98 -4.46
N ARG A 46 11.85 7.38 -4.96
CA ARG A 46 12.98 8.15 -5.50
C ARG A 46 12.70 8.90 -6.79
N ASP A 47 11.68 8.52 -7.55
CA ASP A 47 11.40 9.11 -8.87
C ASP A 47 9.90 9.26 -9.10
N PRO A 48 9.41 10.47 -9.52
CA PRO A 48 8.01 10.70 -9.84
C PRO A 48 7.41 9.71 -10.85
N GLN A 49 8.18 9.24 -11.84
CA GLN A 49 7.72 8.23 -12.78
C GLN A 49 7.43 6.88 -12.09
N PHE A 50 8.27 6.49 -11.13
CA PHE A 50 8.06 5.23 -10.39
C PHE A 50 6.84 5.32 -9.48
N ILE A 51 6.64 6.50 -8.87
CA ILE A 51 5.44 6.80 -8.08
C ILE A 51 4.20 6.68 -8.95
N GLU A 52 4.21 7.28 -10.15
CA GLU A 52 3.09 7.21 -11.10
C GLU A 52 2.80 5.77 -11.53
N LEU A 53 3.82 4.99 -11.89
CA LEU A 53 3.68 3.60 -12.32
C LEU A 53 3.15 2.66 -11.22
N TYR A 54 3.34 3.00 -9.94
CA TYR A 54 2.89 2.17 -8.82
C TYR A 54 1.72 2.81 -8.08
N LEU A 55 1.91 3.94 -7.39
CA LEU A 55 0.86 4.59 -6.60
C LEU A 55 -0.18 5.30 -7.47
N GLY A 56 0.23 5.90 -8.58
CA GLY A 56 -0.69 6.50 -9.56
C GLY A 56 -1.63 5.45 -10.17
N GLU A 57 -1.12 4.26 -10.47
CA GLU A 57 -1.93 3.12 -10.91
C GLU A 57 -2.90 2.67 -9.79
N GLN A 58 -2.47 2.67 -8.52
CA GLN A 58 -3.35 2.34 -7.39
C GLN A 58 -4.52 3.34 -7.29
N VAL A 59 -4.23 4.64 -7.33
CA VAL A 59 -5.26 5.68 -7.33
C VAL A 59 -6.22 5.50 -8.50
N THR A 60 -5.69 5.23 -9.69
CA THR A 60 -6.51 5.01 -10.91
C THR A 60 -7.46 3.84 -10.73
N ASN A 61 -6.96 2.69 -10.26
CA ASN A 61 -7.79 1.51 -10.00
C ASN A 61 -8.83 1.77 -8.92
N PHE A 62 -8.44 2.48 -7.86
CA PHE A 62 -9.34 2.83 -6.77
C PHE A 62 -10.50 3.68 -7.26
N LEU A 63 -10.21 4.74 -8.00
CA LEU A 63 -11.21 5.63 -8.56
C LEU A 63 -12.11 4.93 -9.58
N ASP A 64 -11.55 4.05 -10.43
CA ASP A 64 -12.30 3.25 -11.39
C ASP A 64 -13.34 2.35 -10.69
N ILE A 65 -12.93 1.64 -9.65
CA ILE A 65 -13.80 0.77 -8.86
C ILE A 65 -14.91 1.59 -8.17
N LEU A 66 -14.55 2.71 -7.51
CA LEU A 66 -15.54 3.58 -6.86
C LEU A 66 -16.55 4.15 -7.85
N HIS A 67 -16.10 4.71 -8.97
CA HIS A 67 -16.97 5.29 -9.97
C HIS A 67 -17.92 4.26 -10.60
N THR A 68 -17.39 3.04 -10.84
CA THR A 68 -18.17 1.97 -11.46
C THR A 68 -19.27 1.46 -10.54
N HIS A 69 -19.01 1.31 -9.25
CA HIS A 69 -19.90 0.58 -8.34
C HIS A 69 -20.59 1.44 -7.28
N CYS A 70 -20.00 2.56 -6.89
CA CYS A 70 -20.51 3.36 -5.77
C CYS A 70 -20.96 4.77 -6.19
N GLY A 71 -20.33 5.36 -7.22
CA GLY A 71 -20.61 6.72 -7.69
C GLY A 71 -19.59 7.77 -7.23
N SER A 72 -19.97 9.05 -7.31
CA SER A 72 -19.13 10.20 -7.01
C SER A 72 -19.64 10.97 -5.77
N GLY A 73 -18.78 11.82 -5.19
CA GLY A 73 -19.16 12.71 -4.09
C GLY A 73 -19.50 12.01 -2.78
N LEU A 74 -19.01 10.79 -2.59
CA LEU A 74 -19.26 9.96 -1.40
C LEU A 74 -18.47 10.47 -0.20
N ARG A 75 -18.99 10.19 0.99
CA ARG A 75 -18.31 10.40 2.28
C ARG A 75 -17.46 9.16 2.56
N ILE A 76 -16.14 9.33 2.58
CA ILE A 76 -15.18 8.26 2.77
C ILE A 76 -14.49 8.42 4.12
N LEU A 77 -14.45 7.35 4.90
CA LEU A 77 -13.58 7.23 6.06
C LEU A 77 -12.34 6.43 5.64
N ASP A 78 -11.18 7.10 5.61
CA ASP A 78 -9.89 6.50 5.29
C ASP A 78 -9.14 6.17 6.58
N ILE A 79 -8.91 4.88 6.86
CA ILE A 79 -8.35 4.39 8.12
C ILE A 79 -6.91 3.95 7.89
N GLY A 80 -5.97 4.46 8.73
CA GLY A 80 -4.55 4.26 8.56
C GLY A 80 -4.01 5.05 7.36
N CYS A 81 -4.40 6.33 7.27
CA CYS A 81 -4.10 7.15 6.10
C CYS A 81 -2.63 7.54 5.96
N GLY A 82 -1.80 7.30 6.99
CA GLY A 82 -0.40 7.71 7.02
C GLY A 82 -0.24 9.20 6.70
N ALA A 83 0.73 9.54 5.86
CA ALA A 83 0.99 10.91 5.42
C ALA A 83 -0.04 11.45 4.38
N GLY A 84 -1.15 10.75 4.14
CA GLY A 84 -2.36 11.27 3.52
C GLY A 84 -2.39 11.36 1.99
N TYR A 85 -1.46 10.76 1.26
CA TYR A 85 -1.40 10.91 -0.20
C TYR A 85 -2.66 10.36 -0.90
N MET A 86 -3.21 9.22 -0.43
CA MET A 86 -4.42 8.63 -1.00
C MET A 86 -5.65 9.48 -0.67
N SER A 87 -5.82 9.87 0.59
CA SER A 87 -6.91 10.75 1.03
C SER A 87 -6.93 12.07 0.24
N LEU A 88 -5.73 12.63 -0.04
CA LEU A 88 -5.59 13.87 -0.80
C LEU A 88 -6.03 13.68 -2.27
N GLU A 89 -5.67 12.56 -2.91
CA GLU A 89 -6.13 12.25 -4.26
C GLU A 89 -7.63 11.99 -4.33
N LEU A 90 -8.21 11.32 -3.34
CA LEU A 90 -9.67 11.13 -3.25
C LEU A 90 -10.40 12.47 -3.16
N ALA A 91 -9.94 13.38 -2.30
CA ALA A 91 -10.53 14.71 -2.18
C ALA A 91 -10.36 15.56 -3.46
N ARG A 92 -9.22 15.44 -4.16
CA ARG A 92 -8.98 16.06 -5.49
C ARG A 92 -9.92 15.53 -6.58
N ASN A 93 -10.53 14.37 -6.36
CA ASN A 93 -11.53 13.77 -7.25
C ASN A 93 -12.97 13.94 -6.76
N GLY A 94 -13.21 14.89 -5.84
CA GLY A 94 -14.53 15.33 -5.42
C GLY A 94 -15.18 14.52 -4.30
N TYR A 95 -14.43 13.61 -3.65
CA TYR A 95 -14.92 12.88 -2.49
C TYR A 95 -14.81 13.70 -1.21
N HIS A 96 -15.65 13.38 -0.21
CA HIS A 96 -15.63 14.01 1.12
C HIS A 96 -14.94 13.06 2.11
N VAL A 97 -13.67 13.33 2.41
CA VAL A 97 -12.82 12.40 3.14
C VAL A 97 -12.61 12.83 4.58
N THR A 98 -12.85 11.93 5.51
CA THR A 98 -12.32 11.97 6.87
C THR A 98 -11.26 10.88 6.98
N ALA A 99 -10.02 11.28 7.29
CA ALA A 99 -8.88 10.38 7.34
C ALA A 99 -8.32 10.32 8.76
N ILE A 100 -8.05 9.12 9.23
CA ILE A 100 -7.51 8.88 10.58
C ILE A 100 -6.24 8.06 10.55
N ASP A 101 -5.33 8.39 11.47
CA ASP A 101 -4.11 7.62 11.72
C ASP A 101 -3.72 7.74 13.20
N ILE A 102 -2.95 6.80 13.71
CA ILE A 102 -2.42 6.87 15.08
C ILE A 102 -1.18 7.74 15.20
N SER A 103 -0.44 7.91 14.10
CA SER A 103 0.79 8.70 14.02
C SER A 103 0.48 10.19 13.98
N ASN A 104 0.93 10.90 15.01
CA ASN A 104 0.78 12.35 15.09
C ASN A 104 1.59 13.06 14.01
N GLU A 105 2.83 12.62 13.79
CA GLU A 105 3.72 13.21 12.79
C GLU A 105 3.17 13.01 11.36
N SER A 106 2.65 11.82 11.06
CA SER A 106 2.01 11.56 9.76
C SER A 106 0.83 12.51 9.52
N ILE A 107 -0.03 12.73 10.51
CA ILE A 107 -1.18 13.63 10.41
C ILE A 107 -0.75 15.11 10.28
N GLN A 108 0.30 15.53 10.97
CA GLN A 108 0.84 16.90 10.81
C GLN A 108 1.31 17.12 9.37
N ILE A 109 2.03 16.17 8.80
CA ILE A 109 2.48 16.19 7.41
C ILE A 109 1.32 16.22 6.43
N ALA A 110 0.32 15.35 6.64
CA ALA A 110 -0.88 15.28 5.82
C ALA A 110 -1.64 16.63 5.81
N ASN A 111 -1.78 17.27 6.96
CA ASN A 111 -2.36 18.61 7.08
C ASN A 111 -1.54 19.66 6.33
N HIS A 112 -0.21 19.63 6.45
CA HIS A 112 0.66 20.53 5.71
C HIS A 112 0.50 20.36 4.18
N MET A 113 0.44 19.12 3.68
CA MET A 113 0.18 18.86 2.25
C MET A 113 -1.19 19.36 1.80
N LEU A 114 -2.20 19.26 2.66
CA LEU A 114 -3.55 19.79 2.39
C LEU A 114 -3.58 21.32 2.32
N GLU A 115 -2.93 22.00 3.25
CA GLU A 115 -2.82 23.47 3.29
C GLU A 115 -2.14 24.01 2.03
N GLU A 116 -1.05 23.38 1.63
CA GLU A 116 -0.28 23.74 0.44
C GLU A 116 -0.86 23.20 -0.88
N ASN A 117 -1.95 22.45 -0.86
CA ASN A 117 -2.52 21.86 -2.07
C ASN A 117 -2.96 22.93 -3.07
N PRO A 118 -2.37 22.99 -4.29
CA PRO A 118 -2.76 23.98 -5.30
C PRO A 118 -3.98 23.52 -6.14
N TYR A 119 -4.34 22.27 -6.10
CA TYR A 119 -5.39 21.65 -6.93
C TYR A 119 -6.74 21.77 -6.21
N LYS A 120 -7.46 22.89 -6.47
CA LYS A 120 -8.74 23.21 -5.82
C LYS A 120 -9.98 22.95 -6.70
N ASP A 121 -9.79 22.84 -8.00
CA ASP A 121 -10.90 22.62 -8.95
C ASP A 121 -11.48 21.21 -8.75
N GLY A 122 -12.78 21.14 -8.48
CA GLY A 122 -13.46 19.87 -8.21
C GLY A 122 -13.12 19.22 -6.86
N PHE A 123 -12.36 19.91 -6.00
CA PHE A 123 -11.99 19.40 -4.69
C PHE A 123 -13.23 19.23 -3.81
N GLY A 124 -13.39 18.05 -3.22
CA GLY A 124 -14.46 17.77 -2.26
C GLY A 124 -14.18 18.40 -0.90
N SER A 125 -13.99 17.58 0.10
CA SER A 125 -13.50 18.02 1.41
C SER A 125 -12.54 16.99 2.00
N LEU A 126 -11.63 17.45 2.86
CA LEU A 126 -10.67 16.57 3.52
C LEU A 126 -10.38 17.09 4.92
N GLN A 127 -10.44 16.20 5.91
CA GLN A 127 -9.96 16.46 7.25
C GLN A 127 -9.15 15.27 7.74
N TYR A 128 -8.04 15.55 8.41
CA TYR A 128 -7.19 14.56 9.04
C TYR A 128 -7.33 14.63 10.56
N LYS A 129 -7.32 13.47 11.24
CA LYS A 129 -7.41 13.38 12.69
C LYS A 129 -6.43 12.34 13.23
N VAL A 130 -5.72 12.67 14.29
CA VAL A 130 -5.01 11.67 15.08
C VAL A 130 -6.03 10.90 15.89
N LEU A 131 -6.31 9.67 15.51
CA LEU A 131 -7.31 8.82 16.17
C LEU A 131 -6.96 7.35 15.96
N PRO A 132 -6.71 6.57 17.02
CA PRO A 132 -6.57 5.13 16.92
C PRO A 132 -7.92 4.49 16.57
N PHE A 133 -7.88 3.38 15.81
CA PHE A 133 -9.08 2.68 15.35
C PHE A 133 -10.00 2.25 16.51
N GLU A 134 -9.44 1.92 17.66
CA GLU A 134 -10.17 1.51 18.87
C GLU A 134 -11.17 2.57 19.31
N LYS A 135 -10.88 3.85 19.03
CA LYS A 135 -11.71 5.02 19.35
C LYS A 135 -12.58 5.50 18.18
N ILE A 136 -12.75 4.71 17.15
CA ILE A 136 -13.48 5.08 15.93
C ILE A 136 -14.93 5.53 16.22
N ASN A 137 -15.53 5.04 17.30
CA ASN A 137 -16.86 5.46 17.76
C ASN A 137 -16.92 6.93 18.23
N GLU A 138 -15.78 7.60 18.42
CA GLU A 138 -15.71 9.02 18.73
C GLU A 138 -15.88 9.91 17.49
N LEU A 139 -15.85 9.30 16.28
CA LEU A 139 -16.11 10.02 15.04
C LEU A 139 -17.59 10.34 14.91
N GLU A 140 -17.86 11.61 14.61
CA GLU A 140 -19.19 12.07 14.24
C GLU A 140 -19.38 11.99 12.72
N GLY A 141 -20.59 11.69 12.31
CA GLY A 141 -21.00 11.65 10.91
C GLY A 141 -21.31 10.26 10.41
N GLU A 142 -21.75 10.20 9.17
CA GLU A 142 -22.04 8.96 8.46
C GLU A 142 -21.07 8.82 7.29
N PHE A 143 -20.68 7.61 6.98
CA PHE A 143 -19.78 7.31 5.88
C PHE A 143 -20.46 6.37 4.89
N ASP A 144 -20.31 6.64 3.60
CA ASP A 144 -20.84 5.79 2.54
C ASP A 144 -19.84 4.67 2.20
N VAL A 145 -18.54 4.95 2.41
CA VAL A 145 -17.42 4.01 2.21
C VAL A 145 -16.46 4.09 3.38
N ILE A 146 -16.04 2.94 3.89
CA ILE A 146 -14.85 2.82 4.76
C ILE A 146 -13.72 2.24 3.91
N HIS A 147 -12.55 2.84 4.00
CA HIS A 147 -11.38 2.52 3.19
C HIS A 147 -10.17 2.16 4.04
N PHE A 148 -9.42 1.14 3.58
CA PHE A 148 -8.09 0.81 4.04
C PHE A 148 -7.16 0.67 2.83
N SER A 149 -5.98 1.25 2.91
CA SER A 149 -4.93 1.06 1.91
C SER A 149 -3.61 0.73 2.59
N VAL A 150 -3.22 -0.54 2.56
CA VAL A 150 -2.00 -1.05 3.18
C VAL A 150 -1.96 -0.69 4.68
N ALA A 151 -3.07 -0.95 5.37
CA ALA A 151 -3.26 -0.60 6.79
C ALA A 151 -4.01 -1.68 7.58
N LEU A 152 -4.93 -2.43 6.95
CA LEU A 152 -5.75 -3.43 7.66
C LEU A 152 -4.90 -4.59 8.20
N HIS A 153 -3.82 -4.96 7.51
CA HIS A 153 -2.91 -6.03 7.93
C HIS A 153 -2.08 -5.71 9.18
N HIS A 154 -2.04 -4.45 9.63
CA HIS A 154 -1.46 -4.04 10.91
C HIS A 154 -2.45 -4.15 12.08
N MET A 155 -3.72 -4.44 11.83
CA MET A 155 -4.74 -4.46 12.87
C MET A 155 -4.72 -5.81 13.62
N MET A 156 -4.58 -5.76 14.96
CA MET A 156 -4.39 -6.93 15.82
C MET A 156 -5.51 -7.99 15.75
N ASP A 157 -6.74 -7.59 15.49
CA ASP A 157 -7.90 -8.49 15.39
C ASP A 157 -8.75 -8.07 14.19
N VAL A 158 -8.36 -8.53 13.02
CA VAL A 158 -9.00 -8.18 11.75
C VAL A 158 -10.51 -8.52 11.75
N ASP A 159 -10.92 -9.59 12.43
CA ASP A 159 -12.34 -9.98 12.47
C ASP A 159 -13.16 -8.98 13.27
N THR A 160 -12.65 -8.50 14.42
CA THR A 160 -13.27 -7.43 15.20
C THR A 160 -13.23 -6.09 14.45
N VAL A 161 -12.14 -5.77 13.75
CA VAL A 161 -12.02 -4.53 12.96
C VAL A 161 -13.06 -4.50 11.86
N VAL A 162 -13.15 -5.56 11.06
CA VAL A 162 -14.13 -5.67 9.96
C VAL A 162 -15.57 -5.67 10.50
N GLN A 163 -15.82 -6.26 11.68
CA GLN A 163 -17.12 -6.18 12.33
C GLN A 163 -17.48 -4.73 12.72
N LYS A 164 -16.56 -3.99 13.31
CA LYS A 164 -16.80 -2.56 13.65
C LYS A 164 -17.06 -1.72 12.39
N CYS A 165 -16.33 -1.96 11.31
CA CYS A 165 -16.58 -1.30 10.02
C CYS A 165 -17.98 -1.61 9.49
N HIS A 166 -18.41 -2.88 9.58
CA HIS A 166 -19.76 -3.27 9.19
C HIS A 166 -20.81 -2.54 10.03
N ASP A 167 -20.62 -2.41 11.34
CA ASP A 167 -21.59 -1.78 12.24
C ASP A 167 -21.68 -0.26 12.02
N LEU A 168 -20.57 0.39 11.70
CA LEU A 168 -20.50 1.83 11.41
C LEU A 168 -21.14 2.22 10.08
N LEU A 169 -21.08 1.35 9.08
CA LEU A 169 -21.63 1.65 7.76
C LEU A 169 -23.16 1.63 7.79
N PRO A 170 -23.83 2.55 7.08
CA PRO A 170 -25.26 2.48 6.87
C PRO A 170 -25.64 1.28 6.00
N GLU A 171 -26.93 1.00 5.90
CA GLU A 171 -27.44 0.04 4.93
C GLU A 171 -27.04 0.44 3.52
N GLY A 172 -26.45 -0.49 2.77
CA GLY A 172 -25.94 -0.23 1.43
C GLY A 172 -24.56 0.41 1.37
N GLY A 173 -23.94 0.72 2.52
CA GLY A 173 -22.56 1.21 2.60
C GLY A 173 -21.53 0.17 2.19
N HIS A 174 -20.32 0.60 1.88
CA HIS A 174 -19.27 -0.23 1.29
C HIS A 174 -18.00 -0.24 2.15
N LEU A 175 -17.35 -1.39 2.19
CA LEU A 175 -15.97 -1.55 2.63
C LEU A 175 -15.08 -1.68 1.39
N PHE A 176 -14.09 -0.80 1.25
CA PHE A 176 -13.13 -0.83 0.16
C PHE A 176 -11.71 -0.97 0.69
N VAL A 177 -11.01 -2.00 0.24
CA VAL A 177 -9.70 -2.39 0.78
C VAL A 177 -8.71 -2.61 -0.37
N HIS A 178 -7.49 -2.09 -0.20
CA HIS A 178 -6.31 -2.45 -1.00
C HIS A 178 -5.23 -2.94 -0.04
N GLU A 179 -4.98 -4.24 -0.01
CA GLU A 179 -4.11 -4.86 0.99
C GLU A 179 -3.19 -5.92 0.38
N PRO A 180 -2.09 -6.27 1.08
CA PRO A 180 -1.19 -7.34 0.66
C PRO A 180 -1.82 -8.72 0.83
N CYS A 181 -1.29 -9.67 0.05
CA CYS A 181 -1.52 -11.11 0.18
C CYS A 181 -0.19 -11.84 -0.05
N HIS A 182 0.79 -11.50 0.79
CA HIS A 182 2.19 -11.94 0.64
C HIS A 182 2.36 -13.46 0.69
N GLU A 183 1.45 -14.18 1.36
CA GLU A 183 1.41 -15.63 1.38
C GLU A 183 1.20 -16.26 0.00
N ARG A 184 0.70 -15.50 -0.96
CA ARG A 184 0.52 -15.94 -2.36
C ARG A 184 1.78 -15.83 -3.20
N PHE A 185 2.77 -15.03 -2.75
CA PHE A 185 4.04 -14.87 -3.46
C PHE A 185 4.95 -16.07 -3.20
N LEU A 186 5.10 -16.94 -4.19
CA LEU A 186 5.81 -18.22 -4.09
C LEU A 186 7.19 -18.16 -4.76
N ASN A 187 7.98 -19.23 -4.58
CA ASN A 187 9.31 -19.34 -5.21
C ASN A 187 9.29 -19.16 -6.74
N LYS A 188 8.22 -19.54 -7.43
CA LYS A 188 8.10 -19.32 -8.87
C LYS A 188 7.99 -17.84 -9.23
N ASP A 189 7.36 -17.04 -8.37
CA ASP A 189 7.22 -15.60 -8.53
C ASP A 189 8.55 -14.91 -8.21
N ALA A 190 9.18 -15.32 -7.11
CA ALA A 190 10.53 -14.87 -6.74
C ALA A 190 11.59 -15.21 -7.80
N ALA A 191 11.46 -16.34 -8.50
CA ALA A 191 12.35 -16.69 -9.60
C ALA A 191 12.25 -15.72 -10.79
N GLN A 192 11.06 -15.14 -11.05
CA GLN A 192 10.91 -14.08 -12.07
C GLN A 192 11.65 -12.82 -11.64
N VAL A 193 11.53 -12.43 -10.37
CA VAL A 193 12.25 -11.28 -9.81
C VAL A 193 13.75 -11.50 -9.87
N ALA A 194 14.23 -12.68 -9.48
CA ALA A 194 15.64 -13.04 -9.52
C ALA A 194 16.20 -12.98 -10.95
N LEU A 195 15.45 -13.48 -11.94
CA LEU A 195 15.82 -13.38 -13.36
C LEU A 195 15.91 -11.92 -13.81
N ILE A 196 14.93 -11.09 -13.49
CA ILE A 196 14.93 -9.67 -13.86
C ILE A 196 16.12 -8.94 -13.21
N ARG A 197 16.30 -9.09 -11.89
CA ARG A 197 17.43 -8.48 -11.16
C ARG A 197 18.77 -8.94 -11.69
N GLY A 198 18.93 -10.23 -11.96
CA GLY A 198 20.15 -10.80 -12.55
C GLY A 198 20.49 -10.19 -13.91
N LEU A 199 19.52 -10.10 -14.83
CA LEU A 199 19.71 -9.47 -16.13
C LEU A 199 20.04 -7.98 -16.02
N LEU A 200 19.37 -7.25 -15.13
CA LEU A 200 19.65 -5.84 -14.86
C LEU A 200 21.05 -5.65 -14.26
N SER A 201 21.48 -6.51 -13.34
CA SER A 201 22.83 -6.48 -12.76
C SER A 201 23.91 -6.73 -13.81
N ILE A 202 23.79 -7.79 -14.62
CA ILE A 202 24.74 -8.12 -15.70
C ILE A 202 24.90 -6.96 -16.69
N THR A 203 23.81 -6.22 -16.94
CA THR A 203 23.81 -5.11 -17.91
C THR A 203 24.12 -3.75 -17.27
N GLY A 204 24.42 -3.70 -15.97
CA GLY A 204 24.75 -2.47 -15.24
C GLY A 204 23.54 -1.58 -14.95
N HIS A 205 22.33 -2.13 -14.97
CA HIS A 205 21.08 -1.40 -14.74
C HIS A 205 20.42 -1.68 -13.39
N TRP A 206 21.11 -2.35 -12.48
CA TRP A 206 20.67 -2.62 -11.11
C TRP A 206 21.60 -1.95 -10.09
N PHE A 207 21.06 -1.49 -8.98
CA PHE A 207 21.84 -0.76 -7.96
C PHE A 207 22.84 -1.66 -7.20
N GLU A 208 22.52 -2.93 -7.04
CA GLU A 208 23.40 -3.95 -6.49
C GLU A 208 24.26 -4.55 -7.61
N THR A 209 25.56 -4.38 -7.53
CA THR A 209 26.52 -4.97 -8.46
C THR A 209 27.32 -6.09 -7.82
N GLU A 210 27.44 -6.10 -6.50
CA GLU A 210 28.18 -7.11 -5.74
C GLU A 210 27.31 -8.31 -5.40
N GLY A 211 27.89 -9.51 -5.38
CA GLY A 211 27.20 -10.75 -4.98
C GLY A 211 26.45 -11.47 -6.08
N PHE A 212 26.23 -10.85 -7.25
CA PHE A 212 25.57 -11.51 -8.39
C PHE A 212 26.51 -12.43 -9.19
N ASP A 213 27.81 -12.14 -9.26
CA ASP A 213 28.77 -12.90 -10.05
C ASP A 213 28.79 -14.41 -9.73
N ASP A 214 28.70 -14.74 -8.45
CA ASP A 214 28.65 -16.13 -7.98
C ASP A 214 27.37 -16.88 -8.41
N MET A 215 26.26 -16.15 -8.60
CA MET A 215 24.97 -16.74 -8.97
C MET A 215 24.89 -17.08 -10.47
N TYR A 216 25.75 -16.50 -11.31
CA TYR A 216 25.70 -16.72 -12.76
C TYR A 216 26.06 -18.15 -13.17
N THR A 217 26.80 -18.85 -12.34
CA THR A 217 27.30 -20.21 -12.65
C THR A 217 27.03 -21.22 -11.54
N ASP A 218 26.56 -20.79 -10.37
CA ASP A 218 26.28 -21.66 -9.22
C ASP A 218 24.78 -21.82 -8.98
N VAL A 219 24.25 -23.00 -9.30
CA VAL A 219 22.82 -23.34 -9.15
C VAL A 219 22.36 -23.25 -7.69
N ALA A 220 23.21 -23.60 -6.71
CA ALA A 220 22.84 -23.56 -5.31
C ALA A 220 22.70 -22.11 -4.82
N LYS A 221 23.63 -21.24 -5.18
CA LYS A 221 23.59 -19.82 -4.86
C LYS A 221 22.40 -19.10 -5.50
N LEU A 222 22.10 -19.42 -6.77
CA LEU A 222 20.91 -18.88 -7.42
C LEU A 222 19.61 -19.32 -6.71
N ASN A 223 19.54 -20.58 -6.32
CA ASN A 223 18.38 -21.08 -5.56
C ASN A 223 18.25 -20.41 -4.19
N GLU A 224 19.35 -20.18 -3.49
CA GLU A 224 19.39 -19.42 -2.24
C GLU A 224 18.86 -17.99 -2.46
N TYR A 225 19.34 -17.28 -3.48
CA TYR A 225 18.88 -15.95 -3.82
C TYR A 225 17.37 -15.89 -4.14
N ILE A 226 16.83 -16.90 -4.84
CA ILE A 226 15.39 -17.00 -5.10
C ILE A 226 14.61 -17.14 -3.78
N ASN A 227 15.08 -17.99 -2.86
CA ASN A 227 14.44 -18.16 -1.55
C ASN A 227 14.51 -16.87 -0.71
N ASP A 228 15.66 -16.20 -0.71
CA ASP A 228 15.85 -14.92 -0.03
C ASP A 228 14.93 -13.83 -0.61
N THR A 229 14.82 -13.79 -1.94
CA THR A 229 13.88 -12.88 -2.62
C THR A 229 12.44 -13.15 -2.22
N ARG A 230 12.03 -14.43 -2.09
CA ARG A 230 10.70 -14.76 -1.61
C ARG A 230 10.48 -14.25 -0.18
N ILE A 231 11.46 -14.44 0.70
CA ILE A 231 11.39 -13.97 2.10
C ILE A 231 11.31 -12.45 2.16
N GLU A 232 12.11 -11.73 1.34
CA GLU A 232 12.07 -10.27 1.23
C GLU A 232 10.67 -9.75 0.87
N TYR A 233 10.00 -10.38 -0.09
CA TYR A 233 8.64 -10.00 -0.50
C TYR A 233 7.58 -10.39 0.53
N PHE A 234 7.77 -11.50 1.24
CA PHE A 234 6.84 -11.95 2.28
C PHE A 234 6.90 -11.08 3.54
N LEU A 235 8.10 -10.69 3.96
CA LEU A 235 8.31 -9.91 5.18
C LEU A 235 8.22 -8.39 4.95
N GLU A 236 8.10 -7.94 3.70
CA GLU A 236 8.18 -6.52 3.31
C GLU A 236 9.44 -5.78 3.79
N ARG A 237 10.47 -6.48 4.19
CA ARG A 237 11.71 -5.89 4.72
C ARG A 237 12.94 -6.28 3.91
N ASP A 238 13.90 -5.36 3.91
CA ASP A 238 15.27 -5.63 3.45
C ASP A 238 16.02 -6.43 4.55
N LYS A 239 16.98 -7.26 4.17
CA LYS A 239 17.86 -7.96 5.11
C LYS A 239 18.61 -7.03 6.07
N SER A 240 18.73 -5.74 5.73
CA SER A 240 19.30 -4.68 6.58
C SER A 240 18.32 -4.13 7.62
N GLU A 241 17.04 -4.49 7.58
CA GLU A 241 15.99 -4.03 8.50
C GLU A 241 15.46 -5.23 9.32
N PRO A 242 16.15 -5.62 10.41
CA PRO A 242 15.81 -6.86 11.14
C PRO A 242 14.45 -6.80 11.85
N ASP A 243 13.96 -5.62 12.20
CA ASP A 243 12.84 -5.44 13.12
C ASP A 243 11.48 -5.13 12.46
N GLY A 244 11.38 -5.24 11.10
CA GLY A 244 10.14 -4.93 10.39
C GLY A 244 9.80 -3.43 10.32
N GLN A 245 8.59 -3.11 9.87
CA GLN A 245 8.14 -1.71 9.77
C GLN A 245 7.63 -1.19 11.10
N SER A 246 6.98 -2.04 11.88
CA SER A 246 6.40 -1.72 13.18
C SER A 246 6.21 -2.99 14.00
N PRO A 247 5.87 -2.90 15.30
CA PRO A 247 5.58 -4.05 16.14
C PRO A 247 4.48 -4.99 15.62
N HIS A 248 3.48 -4.42 14.92
CA HIS A 248 2.34 -5.16 14.37
C HIS A 248 2.42 -5.39 12.87
N ASP A 249 3.62 -5.41 12.31
CA ASP A 249 3.85 -5.72 10.90
C ASP A 249 3.38 -7.16 10.59
N LEU A 250 2.45 -7.31 9.62
CA LEU A 250 1.88 -8.60 9.20
C LEU A 250 1.04 -9.34 10.26
N GLU A 251 0.24 -8.66 11.06
CA GLU A 251 -0.68 -9.29 12.02
C GLU A 251 -1.77 -10.13 11.33
N ALA A 252 -2.22 -9.74 10.15
CA ALA A 252 -3.20 -10.49 9.38
C ALA A 252 -2.72 -10.80 7.97
N SER A 253 -2.88 -12.05 7.54
CA SER A 253 -2.66 -12.47 6.15
C SER A 253 -3.78 -11.98 5.22
N GLY A 254 -3.50 -11.95 3.92
CA GLY A 254 -4.51 -11.61 2.90
C GLY A 254 -5.72 -12.53 2.93
N GLU A 255 -5.53 -13.83 3.18
CA GLU A 255 -6.62 -14.80 3.27
C GLU A 255 -7.49 -14.56 4.52
N GLU A 256 -6.91 -14.25 5.69
CA GLU A 256 -7.66 -13.92 6.90
C GLU A 256 -8.49 -12.64 6.73
N MET A 257 -7.90 -11.60 6.10
CA MET A 257 -8.63 -10.38 5.77
C MET A 257 -9.81 -10.67 4.83
N LEU A 258 -9.58 -11.41 3.74
CA LEU A 258 -10.62 -11.77 2.78
C LEU A 258 -11.73 -12.62 3.40
N GLU A 259 -11.38 -13.59 4.24
CA GLU A 259 -12.36 -14.42 4.95
C GLU A 259 -13.24 -13.56 5.87
N SER A 260 -12.63 -12.68 6.66
CA SER A 260 -13.36 -11.79 7.56
C SER A 260 -14.31 -10.85 6.82
N MET A 261 -13.84 -10.25 5.72
CA MET A 261 -14.65 -9.37 4.88
C MET A 261 -15.83 -10.10 4.24
N ARG A 262 -15.62 -11.27 3.65
CA ARG A 262 -16.65 -12.07 2.97
C ARG A 262 -17.74 -12.60 3.90
N LYS A 263 -17.46 -12.70 5.21
CA LYS A 263 -18.49 -13.06 6.21
C LYS A 263 -19.56 -11.95 6.39
N ARG A 264 -19.20 -10.68 6.12
CA ARG A 264 -20.00 -9.50 6.50
C ARG A 264 -20.44 -8.64 5.33
N PHE A 265 -19.71 -8.74 4.22
CA PHE A 265 -19.92 -7.95 3.01
C PHE A 265 -20.16 -8.87 1.80
N ALA A 266 -21.15 -8.53 0.98
CA ALA A 266 -21.27 -9.11 -0.33
C ALA A 266 -20.14 -8.60 -1.23
N GLU A 267 -19.28 -9.47 -1.70
CA GLU A 267 -18.21 -9.10 -2.64
C GLU A 267 -18.82 -8.53 -3.93
N ILE A 268 -18.52 -7.28 -4.23
CA ILE A 268 -18.92 -6.60 -5.47
C ILE A 268 -17.83 -6.71 -6.51
N GLU A 269 -16.57 -6.48 -6.08
CA GLU A 269 -15.40 -6.64 -6.92
C GLU A 269 -14.21 -7.16 -6.10
N TYR A 270 -13.52 -8.13 -6.68
CA TYR A 270 -12.18 -8.54 -6.28
C TYR A 270 -11.27 -8.35 -7.48
N ARG A 271 -10.26 -7.49 -7.34
CA ARG A 271 -9.30 -7.20 -8.40
C ARG A 271 -7.89 -7.52 -7.93
N LYS A 272 -7.20 -8.36 -8.68
CA LYS A 272 -5.76 -8.59 -8.48
C LYS A 272 -4.99 -7.31 -8.77
N SER A 273 -4.01 -6.99 -7.93
CA SER A 273 -3.13 -5.86 -8.12
C SER A 273 -1.72 -6.33 -8.53
N THR A 274 -0.69 -5.62 -8.12
CA THR A 274 0.70 -5.89 -8.49
C THR A 274 1.27 -7.13 -7.81
N SER A 275 2.37 -7.65 -8.38
CA SER A 275 3.14 -8.73 -7.77
C SER A 275 4.47 -8.24 -7.20
N PHE A 276 5.35 -7.65 -8.02
CA PHE A 276 6.73 -7.38 -7.62
C PHE A 276 7.25 -5.98 -7.96
N ILE A 277 6.50 -5.19 -8.71
CA ILE A 277 6.96 -3.90 -9.26
C ILE A 277 7.52 -2.96 -8.19
N TYR A 278 6.90 -2.88 -7.02
CA TYR A 278 7.20 -1.92 -5.97
C TYR A 278 8.62 -2.07 -5.39
N ARG A 279 9.23 -3.27 -5.47
CA ARG A 279 10.61 -3.52 -5.05
C ARG A 279 11.61 -3.58 -6.20
N LEU A 280 11.19 -3.39 -7.45
CA LEU A 280 12.07 -3.34 -8.61
C LEU A 280 12.36 -1.92 -9.08
N LEU A 281 11.33 -1.07 -9.15
CA LEU A 281 11.47 0.28 -9.71
C LEU A 281 12.60 1.08 -9.07
N GLY A 282 12.67 1.11 -7.74
CA GLY A 282 13.68 1.86 -7.01
C GLY A 282 15.12 1.40 -7.28
N GLY A 283 15.31 0.13 -7.64
CA GLY A 283 16.62 -0.45 -7.92
C GLY A 283 17.19 -0.15 -9.30
N LEU A 284 16.40 0.37 -10.24
CA LEU A 284 16.84 0.65 -11.61
C LEU A 284 17.94 1.71 -11.67
N ARG A 285 18.95 1.51 -12.52
CA ARG A 285 20.07 2.43 -12.75
C ARG A 285 20.34 2.59 -14.25
N GLY A 286 20.95 3.71 -14.63
CA GLY A 286 21.33 4.06 -16.02
C GLY A 286 20.92 5.48 -16.37
N ASP A 287 21.00 5.82 -17.64
CA ASP A 287 20.53 7.10 -18.18
C ASP A 287 19.00 7.20 -18.07
N ASP A 288 18.48 8.40 -17.91
CA ASP A 288 17.03 8.66 -17.70
C ASP A 288 16.15 7.98 -18.77
N GLU A 289 16.58 7.95 -20.03
CA GLU A 289 15.82 7.31 -21.10
C GLU A 289 15.77 5.78 -20.95
N VAL A 290 16.87 5.16 -20.54
CA VAL A 290 16.96 3.72 -20.30
C VAL A 290 16.12 3.33 -19.09
N ILE A 291 16.28 4.06 -17.98
CA ILE A 291 15.51 3.83 -16.75
C ILE A 291 14.01 3.90 -17.03
N ARG A 292 13.58 4.90 -17.79
CA ARG A 292 12.16 5.09 -18.14
C ARG A 292 11.61 3.89 -18.90
N LYS A 293 12.32 3.44 -19.94
CA LYS A 293 11.92 2.27 -20.74
C LYS A 293 11.89 0.98 -19.93
N LEU A 294 12.87 0.78 -19.05
CA LEU A 294 12.92 -0.37 -18.15
C LEU A 294 11.74 -0.36 -17.17
N ALA A 295 11.45 0.79 -16.56
CA ALA A 295 10.35 0.95 -15.63
C ALA A 295 9.00 0.67 -16.30
N ASP A 296 8.74 1.27 -17.46
CA ASP A 296 7.54 1.05 -18.26
C ASP A 296 7.35 -0.41 -18.65
N PHE A 297 8.44 -1.07 -19.07
CA PHE A 297 8.40 -2.49 -19.44
C PHE A 297 8.13 -3.38 -18.23
N ILE A 298 8.82 -3.15 -17.10
CA ILE A 298 8.63 -3.93 -15.86
C ILE A 298 7.20 -3.76 -15.34
N ALA A 299 6.66 -2.54 -15.34
CA ALA A 299 5.28 -2.27 -14.93
C ALA A 299 4.27 -2.98 -15.84
N THR A 300 4.48 -2.92 -17.16
CA THR A 300 3.64 -3.61 -18.14
C THR A 300 3.73 -5.12 -17.98
N TYR A 301 4.92 -5.65 -17.71
CA TYR A 301 5.14 -7.08 -17.52
C TYR A 301 4.47 -7.59 -16.23
N ASP A 302 4.66 -6.90 -15.09
CA ASP A 302 4.00 -7.23 -13.82
C ASP A 302 2.48 -7.32 -13.99
N LYS A 303 1.88 -6.25 -14.50
CA LYS A 303 0.43 -6.17 -14.77
C LYS A 303 -0.06 -7.27 -15.70
N THR A 304 0.69 -7.55 -16.78
CA THR A 304 0.33 -8.59 -17.74
C THR A 304 0.43 -9.97 -17.11
N ALA A 305 1.52 -10.24 -16.40
CA ALA A 305 1.78 -11.54 -15.82
C ALA A 305 0.76 -11.89 -14.71
N VAL A 306 0.37 -10.91 -13.87
CA VAL A 306 -0.71 -11.07 -12.90
C VAL A 306 -2.06 -11.30 -13.60
N LYS A 307 -2.39 -10.45 -14.58
CA LYS A 307 -3.68 -10.53 -15.31
C LYS A 307 -3.91 -11.88 -15.96
N TYR A 308 -2.89 -12.47 -16.56
CA TYR A 308 -2.99 -13.76 -17.26
C TYR A 308 -2.61 -14.97 -16.38
N GLY A 309 -2.31 -14.76 -15.07
CA GLY A 309 -2.03 -15.82 -14.11
C GLY A 309 -0.67 -16.50 -14.31
N TYR A 310 0.29 -15.84 -14.95
CA TYR A 310 1.68 -16.33 -15.07
C TYR A 310 2.42 -16.24 -13.74
N ILE A 311 2.08 -15.22 -12.94
CA ILE A 311 2.54 -15.01 -11.57
C ILE A 311 1.35 -14.72 -10.66
N HIS A 312 1.54 -14.88 -9.35
CA HIS A 312 0.54 -14.49 -8.39
C HIS A 312 0.57 -12.99 -8.12
N GLU A 313 -0.59 -12.43 -7.82
CA GLU A 313 -0.70 -11.12 -7.19
C GLU A 313 -0.07 -11.15 -5.80
N ASN A 314 0.49 -10.02 -5.38
CA ASN A 314 0.97 -9.79 -4.02
C ASN A 314 0.12 -8.75 -3.28
N PHE A 315 -0.78 -8.08 -4.00
CA PHE A 315 -1.78 -7.16 -3.49
C PHE A 315 -3.12 -7.39 -4.18
N PHE A 316 -4.19 -7.01 -3.52
CA PHE A 316 -5.55 -7.09 -4.07
C PHE A 316 -6.39 -5.87 -3.70
N TYR A 317 -7.41 -5.61 -4.51
CA TYR A 317 -8.54 -4.75 -4.16
C TYR A 317 -9.73 -5.62 -3.83
N PHE A 318 -10.47 -5.23 -2.81
CA PHE A 318 -11.75 -5.81 -2.43
C PHE A 318 -12.76 -4.70 -2.20
N LEU A 319 -13.85 -4.70 -2.95
CA LEU A 319 -15.02 -3.88 -2.67
C LEU A 319 -16.16 -4.78 -2.22
N GLY A 320 -16.65 -4.55 -1.02
CA GLY A 320 -17.76 -5.27 -0.45
C GLY A 320 -18.90 -4.34 -0.04
N LYS A 321 -20.14 -4.73 -0.34
CA LYS A 321 -21.35 -4.05 0.10
C LYS A 321 -21.86 -4.67 1.40
N LYS A 322 -22.21 -3.84 2.38
CA LYS A 322 -22.76 -4.30 3.67
C LYS A 322 -23.92 -5.27 3.44
N LEU A 323 -23.79 -6.46 4.01
CA LEU A 323 -24.89 -7.43 4.06
C LEU A 323 -25.90 -6.95 5.08
N ASN A 324 -27.16 -6.87 4.67
CA ASN A 324 -28.24 -6.61 5.61
C ASN A 324 -28.34 -7.77 6.59
N ASN A 325 -28.38 -7.47 7.87
CA ASN A 325 -28.72 -8.46 8.87
C ASN A 325 -30.12 -8.98 8.54
N SER A 326 -30.21 -10.02 7.69
CA SER A 326 -31.46 -10.73 7.48
C SER A 326 -31.89 -11.21 8.85
N VAL A 327 -32.99 -10.64 9.34
CA VAL A 327 -33.65 -11.07 10.57
C VAL A 327 -33.75 -12.60 10.49
N LYS A 328 -32.96 -13.28 11.36
CA LYS A 328 -33.10 -14.72 11.59
C LYS A 328 -34.43 -15.02 12.27
#